data_661f3c90d56188677bc233addc73789f
#
_entry.id   661f3c90d56188677bc233addc73789f
#
_cell.length_a   1.000
_cell.length_b   1.000
_cell.length_c   1.000
_cell.angle_alpha   90.00
_cell.angle_beta   90.00
_cell.angle_gamma   90.00
#
_symmetry.space_group_name_H-M   'P 1'
#
loop_
_entity.id
_entity.type
_entity.pdbx_description
1 polymer ?
#
loop_
_entity_poly.entity_id
_entity_poly.type
_entity_poly.pdbx_seq_one_letter_code
_entity_poly.pdbx_strand_id
1 'polypeptide(L)'
;LVLTGGGARAAYQVGVLRFLAERRPDLRVPILTGVSAGSINAAFLASHQGTFAAAAHRLAEIWHEMELDALLRTGALSLAGKIGRWGLRLSSGGARFAPKAEGLVDTEPLRRFLEHHLGRVDGALEGLEANLRSGRLTSFALTAIDWSTGETVDWVAGRHATALKAPFRRTERGAITVEHVMASTS
;
A
#
# COMPACT_ATOMS: atom_id res chain seq x y z
N LEU A 1 -7.13 -10.38 -8.75
CA LEU A 1 -6.60 -9.08 -9.16
C LEU A 1 -5.23 -8.87 -8.50
N VAL A 2 -4.25 -8.50 -9.31
CA VAL A 2 -2.88 -8.22 -8.86
C VAL A 2 -2.60 -6.74 -9.10
N LEU A 3 -2.22 -6.01 -8.05
CA LEU A 3 -1.91 -4.58 -8.10
C LEU A 3 -0.41 -4.40 -7.81
N THR A 4 0.32 -4.02 -8.86
CA THR A 4 1.78 -3.92 -8.80
C THR A 4 2.24 -2.60 -8.21
N GLY A 5 3.50 -2.54 -7.79
CA GLY A 5 4.15 -1.31 -7.37
C GLY A 5 4.34 -0.32 -8.51
N GLY A 6 4.83 0.86 -8.20
CA GLY A 6 5.16 1.89 -9.19
C GLY A 6 4.96 3.33 -8.72
N GLY A 7 4.85 3.57 -7.43
CA GLY A 7 4.65 4.91 -6.88
C GLY A 7 3.40 5.58 -7.47
N ALA A 8 3.57 6.76 -8.07
CA ALA A 8 2.47 7.53 -8.68
C ALA A 8 1.69 6.77 -9.79
N ARG A 9 2.27 5.72 -10.39
CA ARG A 9 1.55 4.88 -11.37
C ARG A 9 0.38 4.11 -10.73
N ALA A 10 0.32 4.00 -9.42
CA ALA A 10 -0.83 3.42 -8.74
C ALA A 10 -2.12 4.23 -8.97
N ALA A 11 -2.03 5.53 -9.19
CA ALA A 11 -3.16 6.35 -9.61
C ALA A 11 -3.73 5.91 -10.98
N TYR A 12 -2.88 5.49 -11.92
CA TYR A 12 -3.33 4.92 -13.19
C TYR A 12 -4.12 3.62 -12.98
N GLN A 13 -3.67 2.76 -12.04
CA GLN A 13 -4.41 1.55 -11.70
C GLN A 13 -5.83 1.90 -11.22
N VAL A 14 -5.97 2.95 -10.42
CA VAL A 14 -7.29 3.41 -9.94
C VAL A 14 -8.21 3.80 -11.09
N GLY A 15 -7.68 4.51 -12.09
CA GLY A 15 -8.42 4.84 -13.32
C GLY A 15 -8.91 3.60 -14.06
N VAL A 16 -8.05 2.56 -14.19
CA VAL A 16 -8.42 1.27 -14.78
C VAL A 16 -9.50 0.55 -13.96
N LEU A 17 -9.36 0.53 -12.64
CA LEU A 17 -10.33 -0.09 -11.74
C LEU A 17 -11.70 0.59 -11.85
N ARG A 18 -11.73 1.91 -11.90
CA ARG A 18 -12.95 2.69 -12.10
C ARG A 18 -13.59 2.38 -13.46
N PHE A 19 -12.82 2.36 -14.53
CA PHE A 19 -13.32 1.99 -15.85
C PHE A 19 -13.92 0.57 -15.87
N LEU A 20 -13.26 -0.40 -15.23
CA LEU A 20 -13.79 -1.75 -15.11
C LEU A 20 -15.09 -1.78 -14.31
N ALA A 21 -15.17 -1.02 -13.24
CA ALA A 21 -16.37 -0.90 -12.41
C ALA A 21 -17.57 -0.34 -13.20
N GLU A 22 -17.34 0.66 -14.03
CA GLU A 22 -18.36 1.25 -14.90
C GLU A 22 -18.86 0.25 -15.97
N ARG A 23 -17.98 -0.55 -16.52
CA ARG A 23 -18.31 -1.55 -17.56
C ARG A 23 -18.84 -2.87 -17.01
N ARG A 24 -18.47 -3.23 -15.81
CA ARG A 24 -18.82 -4.49 -15.14
C ARG A 24 -19.20 -4.24 -13.68
N PRO A 25 -20.35 -3.63 -13.44
CA PRO A 25 -20.80 -3.31 -12.08
C PRO A 25 -21.03 -4.56 -11.20
N ASP A 26 -21.24 -5.71 -11.83
CA ASP A 26 -21.38 -7.04 -11.23
C ASP A 26 -20.05 -7.74 -10.91
N LEU A 27 -18.92 -7.15 -11.31
CA LEU A 27 -17.60 -7.76 -11.13
C LEU A 27 -17.33 -8.05 -9.66
N ARG A 28 -16.89 -9.28 -9.39
CA ARG A 28 -16.40 -9.72 -8.06
C ARG A 28 -14.91 -10.02 -8.17
N VAL A 29 -14.19 -9.59 -7.15
CA VAL A 29 -12.75 -9.80 -7.05
C VAL A 29 -12.45 -10.54 -5.76
N PRO A 30 -12.59 -11.88 -5.75
CA PRO A 30 -12.44 -12.69 -4.53
C PRO A 30 -11.01 -12.83 -4.04
N ILE A 31 -10.02 -12.56 -4.90
CA ILE A 31 -8.59 -12.64 -4.55
C ILE A 31 -7.92 -11.33 -4.95
N LEU A 32 -7.26 -10.70 -3.98
CA LEU A 32 -6.53 -9.45 -4.16
C LEU A 32 -5.09 -9.62 -3.69
N THR A 33 -4.15 -9.13 -4.47
CA THR A 33 -2.76 -9.02 -4.04
C THR A 33 -2.20 -7.64 -4.38
N GLY A 34 -1.33 -7.12 -3.51
CA GLY A 34 -0.74 -5.81 -3.66
C GLY A 34 0.74 -5.78 -3.34
N VAL A 35 1.49 -4.91 -4.03
CA VAL A 35 2.91 -4.65 -3.79
C VAL A 35 3.16 -3.15 -3.83
N SER A 36 3.92 -2.60 -2.87
CA SER A 36 4.26 -1.18 -2.81
C SER A 36 3.00 -0.29 -2.88
N ALA A 37 2.97 0.75 -3.69
CA ALA A 37 1.78 1.59 -3.86
C ALA A 37 0.52 0.79 -4.28
N GLY A 38 0.67 -0.36 -4.95
CA GLY A 38 -0.43 -1.28 -5.23
C GLY A 38 -0.99 -1.96 -3.98
N SER A 39 -0.22 -2.06 -2.87
CA SER A 39 -0.72 -2.56 -1.60
C SER A 39 -1.75 -1.62 -0.96
N ILE A 40 -1.59 -0.32 -1.15
CA ILE A 40 -2.56 0.69 -0.73
C ILE A 40 -3.89 0.44 -1.44
N ASN A 41 -3.87 0.40 -2.77
CA ASN A 41 -5.07 0.15 -3.58
C ASN A 41 -5.74 -1.18 -3.21
N ALA A 42 -4.93 -2.24 -3.03
CA ALA A 42 -5.44 -3.56 -2.65
C ALA A 42 -6.10 -3.54 -1.28
N ALA A 43 -5.47 -2.91 -0.28
CA ALA A 43 -6.02 -2.81 1.07
C ALA A 43 -7.35 -2.04 1.11
N PHE A 44 -7.45 -0.92 0.38
CA PHE A 44 -8.71 -0.18 0.27
C PHE A 44 -9.82 -0.99 -0.38
N LEU A 45 -9.55 -1.63 -1.53
CA LEU A 45 -10.54 -2.48 -2.19
C LEU A 45 -10.96 -3.66 -1.30
N ALA A 46 -10.01 -4.29 -0.63
CA ALA A 46 -10.26 -5.42 0.25
C ALA A 46 -11.05 -5.06 1.51
N SER A 47 -10.90 -3.83 2.00
CA SER A 47 -11.57 -3.35 3.22
C SER A 47 -12.94 -2.75 2.97
N HIS A 48 -13.26 -2.39 1.73
CA HIS A 48 -14.56 -1.76 1.41
C HIS A 48 -15.73 -2.73 1.59
N GLN A 49 -16.78 -2.27 2.31
CA GLN A 49 -17.95 -3.09 2.68
C GLN A 49 -19.08 -3.03 1.63
N GLY A 50 -18.77 -2.72 0.38
CA GLY A 50 -19.74 -2.59 -0.69
C GLY A 50 -19.43 -3.48 -1.90
N THR A 51 -19.97 -3.07 -3.04
CA THR A 51 -19.65 -3.69 -4.34
C THR A 51 -18.26 -3.28 -4.80
N PHE A 52 -17.69 -4.03 -5.75
CA PHE A 52 -16.43 -3.64 -6.40
C PHE A 52 -16.53 -2.26 -7.05
N ALA A 53 -17.68 -1.94 -7.66
CA ALA A 53 -17.92 -0.65 -8.26
C ALA A 53 -17.86 0.49 -7.23
N ALA A 54 -18.55 0.35 -6.10
CA ALA A 54 -18.50 1.33 -5.02
C ALA A 54 -17.07 1.47 -4.46
N ALA A 55 -16.35 0.37 -4.28
CA ALA A 55 -14.97 0.38 -3.82
C ALA A 55 -14.04 1.14 -4.78
N ALA A 56 -14.16 0.90 -6.09
CA ALA A 56 -13.34 1.54 -7.10
C ALA A 56 -13.61 3.06 -7.21
N HIS A 57 -14.86 3.47 -7.11
CA HIS A 57 -15.23 4.89 -7.06
C HIS A 57 -14.68 5.57 -5.80
N ARG A 58 -14.88 4.96 -4.62
CA ARG A 58 -14.35 5.52 -3.37
C ARG A 58 -12.83 5.60 -3.38
N LEU A 59 -12.16 4.59 -3.92
CA LEU A 59 -10.69 4.61 -4.09
C LEU A 59 -10.24 5.77 -4.98
N ALA A 60 -10.97 6.09 -6.05
CA ALA A 60 -10.65 7.23 -6.90
C ALA A 60 -10.80 8.57 -6.17
N GLU A 61 -11.82 8.73 -5.35
CA GLU A 61 -12.00 9.92 -4.50
C GLU A 61 -10.82 10.06 -3.51
N ILE A 62 -10.44 8.98 -2.84
CA ILE A 62 -9.32 8.94 -1.89
C ILE A 62 -7.99 9.34 -2.57
N TRP A 63 -7.73 8.88 -3.77
CA TRP A 63 -6.54 9.30 -4.52
C TRP A 63 -6.59 10.77 -4.90
N HIS A 64 -7.75 11.29 -5.23
CA HIS A 64 -7.92 12.72 -5.51
C HIS A 64 -7.68 13.58 -4.26
N GLU A 65 -8.19 13.18 -3.11
CA GLU A 65 -7.92 13.81 -1.81
C GLU A 65 -6.41 13.80 -1.49
N MET A 66 -5.75 12.66 -1.72
CA MET A 66 -4.31 12.49 -1.46
C MET A 66 -3.44 13.36 -2.38
N GLU A 67 -3.79 13.50 -3.67
CA GLU A 67 -3.09 14.37 -4.61
C GLU A 67 -3.16 15.84 -4.18
N LEU A 68 -4.33 16.31 -3.76
CA LEU A 68 -4.51 17.68 -3.28
C LEU A 68 -3.67 17.95 -2.03
N ASP A 69 -3.65 17.04 -1.07
CA ASP A 69 -2.87 17.16 0.17
C ASP A 69 -1.36 17.15 -0.10
N ALA A 70 -0.90 16.29 -1.02
CA ALA A 70 0.49 16.26 -1.47
C ALA A 70 0.89 17.54 -2.19
N LEU A 71 0.03 18.06 -3.07
CA LEU A 71 0.25 19.30 -3.81
C LEU A 71 0.33 20.51 -2.88
N LEU A 72 -0.51 20.55 -1.85
CA LEU A 72 -0.55 21.64 -0.88
C LEU A 72 0.63 21.61 0.09
N ARG A 73 1.18 20.45 0.40
CA ARG A 73 2.30 20.26 1.35
C ARG A 73 3.69 20.27 0.69
N THR A 74 3.81 19.89 -0.58
CA THR A 74 5.07 19.93 -1.32
C THR A 74 5.26 21.28 -2.02
N GLY A 75 5.28 22.35 -1.26
CA GLY A 75 5.81 23.61 -1.78
C GLY A 75 7.22 23.37 -2.36
N ALA A 76 7.51 23.95 -3.52
CA ALA A 76 8.78 23.82 -4.24
C ALA A 76 10.04 24.01 -3.36
N LEU A 77 9.93 24.72 -2.25
CA LEU A 77 10.95 24.94 -1.24
C LEU A 77 11.33 23.68 -0.44
N SER A 78 10.40 22.75 -0.18
CA SER A 78 10.73 21.51 0.55
C SER A 78 11.48 20.52 -0.34
N LEU A 79 11.15 20.47 -1.61
CA LEU A 79 11.84 19.63 -2.61
C LEU A 79 13.25 20.16 -2.87
N ALA A 80 13.43 21.48 -3.03
CA ALA A 80 14.72 22.11 -3.21
C ALA A 80 15.65 21.91 -1.99
N GLY A 81 15.12 21.96 -0.77
CA GLY A 81 15.86 21.67 0.46
C GLY A 81 16.31 20.20 0.57
N LYS A 82 15.49 19.25 0.09
CA LYS A 82 15.86 17.82 0.04
C LYS A 82 16.92 17.54 -1.02
N ILE A 83 16.78 18.10 -2.21
CA ILE A 83 17.75 17.99 -3.32
C ILE A 83 19.09 18.65 -2.94
N GLY A 84 19.05 19.82 -2.30
CA GLY A 84 20.26 20.51 -1.81
C GLY A 84 21.04 19.70 -0.77
N ARG A 85 20.37 19.07 0.20
CA ARG A 85 21.00 18.16 1.16
C ARG A 85 21.59 16.91 0.50
N TRP A 86 20.93 16.36 -0.52
CA TRP A 86 21.46 15.24 -1.30
C TRP A 86 22.69 15.62 -2.09
N GLY A 87 22.65 16.78 -2.75
CA GLY A 87 23.80 17.33 -3.49
C GLY A 87 25.02 17.57 -2.60
N LEU A 88 24.82 18.16 -1.40
CA LEU A 88 25.88 18.33 -0.41
C LEU A 88 26.46 17.00 0.09
N ARG A 89 25.64 15.99 0.26
CA ARG A 89 26.06 14.66 0.72
C ARG A 89 26.87 13.90 -0.33
N LEU A 90 26.51 14.02 -1.60
CA LEU A 90 27.27 13.45 -2.71
C LEU A 90 28.61 14.17 -2.93
N SER A 91 28.64 15.49 -2.77
CA SER A 91 29.88 16.28 -2.93
C SER A 91 30.85 16.18 -1.74
N SER A 92 30.36 15.80 -0.56
CA SER A 92 31.19 15.64 0.66
C SER A 92 31.79 14.25 0.83
N GLY A 93 31.68 13.34 -0.16
CA GLY A 93 32.31 12.02 -0.13
C GLY A 93 31.82 11.11 1.00
N GLY A 94 30.63 11.31 1.54
CA GLY A 94 30.05 10.42 2.58
C GLY A 94 30.67 10.60 3.97
N ALA A 95 31.10 11.79 4.33
CA ALA A 95 31.75 12.08 5.60
C ALA A 95 30.95 11.55 6.81
N ARG A 96 31.65 10.96 7.78
CA ARG A 96 31.15 10.31 9.02
C ARG A 96 30.27 11.20 9.92
N PHE A 97 30.08 12.46 9.61
CA PHE A 97 29.30 13.45 10.36
C PHE A 97 27.92 13.74 9.78
N ALA A 98 27.49 13.05 8.70
CA ALA A 98 26.13 13.21 8.21
C ALA A 98 25.14 12.54 9.19
N PRO A 99 24.07 13.23 9.65
CA PRO A 99 23.04 12.60 10.48
C PRO A 99 22.57 11.30 9.83
N LYS A 100 22.44 10.22 10.61
CA LYS A 100 21.81 8.98 10.13
C LYS A 100 20.47 9.39 9.53
N ALA A 101 20.27 9.17 8.24
CA ALA A 101 18.97 9.33 7.63
C ALA A 101 18.09 8.17 8.11
N GLU A 102 17.37 8.39 9.17
CA GLU A 102 16.22 7.59 9.52
C GLU A 102 15.16 7.91 8.46
N GLY A 103 15.01 7.02 7.49
CA GLY A 103 14.03 7.10 6.42
C GLY A 103 14.13 8.36 5.52
N LEU A 104 14.27 8.18 4.23
CA LEU A 104 14.33 9.27 3.24
C LEU A 104 13.02 10.06 3.13
N VAL A 105 11.92 9.55 3.69
CA VAL A 105 10.57 10.13 3.62
C VAL A 105 9.93 10.02 4.99
N ASP A 106 9.32 11.10 5.47
CA ASP A 106 8.40 11.07 6.61
C ASP A 106 7.17 10.24 6.21
N THR A 107 7.03 9.06 6.78
CA THR A 107 5.94 8.12 6.49
C THR A 107 4.72 8.33 7.40
N GLU A 108 4.83 9.18 8.40
CA GLU A 108 3.76 9.44 9.36
C GLU A 108 2.47 9.99 8.71
N PRO A 109 2.52 10.90 7.71
CA PRO A 109 1.32 11.34 7.02
C PRO A 109 0.59 10.19 6.30
N LEU A 110 1.34 9.28 5.66
CA LEU A 110 0.75 8.10 5.01
C LEU A 110 0.14 7.16 6.04
N ARG A 111 0.80 6.92 7.17
CA ARG A 111 0.28 6.12 8.26
C ARG A 111 -1.07 6.62 8.74
N ARG A 112 -1.18 7.90 9.10
CA ARG A 112 -2.43 8.52 9.56
C ARG A 112 -3.54 8.43 8.51
N PHE A 113 -3.17 8.63 7.27
CA PHE A 113 -4.10 8.51 6.15
C PHE A 113 -4.65 7.07 6.05
N LEU A 114 -3.80 6.06 6.10
CA LEU A 114 -4.21 4.66 6.06
C LEU A 114 -5.07 4.29 7.29
N GLU A 115 -4.67 4.71 8.48
CA GLU A 115 -5.43 4.48 9.72
C GLU A 115 -6.82 5.10 9.67
N HIS A 116 -6.92 6.32 9.14
CA HIS A 116 -8.21 7.01 9.00
C HIS A 116 -9.16 6.28 8.07
N HIS A 117 -8.67 5.79 6.94
CA HIS A 117 -9.53 5.23 5.89
C HIS A 117 -9.76 3.72 5.97
N LEU A 118 -8.84 2.96 6.55
CA LEU A 118 -8.94 1.50 6.58
C LEU A 118 -9.64 0.94 7.82
N GLY A 119 -9.73 1.73 8.90
CA GLY A 119 -10.26 1.28 10.18
C GLY A 119 -9.42 0.16 10.80
N ARG A 120 -9.44 0.04 12.13
CA ARG A 120 -8.69 -1.00 12.86
C ARG A 120 -9.56 -1.61 13.96
N VAL A 121 -9.51 -2.95 14.06
CA VAL A 121 -10.02 -3.72 15.20
C VAL A 121 -8.90 -4.65 15.64
N ASP A 122 -8.45 -4.53 16.87
CA ASP A 122 -7.35 -5.32 17.43
C ASP A 122 -6.07 -5.30 16.58
N GLY A 123 -5.78 -4.14 15.96
CA GLY A 123 -4.65 -3.93 15.06
C GLY A 123 -4.85 -4.39 13.62
N ALA A 124 -5.84 -5.25 13.34
CA ALA A 124 -6.17 -5.72 12.00
C ALA A 124 -7.00 -4.71 11.22
N LEU A 125 -6.99 -4.82 9.88
CA LEU A 125 -7.88 -4.04 9.01
C LEU A 125 -9.31 -4.57 9.13
N GLU A 126 -10.19 -3.81 9.80
CA GLU A 126 -11.54 -4.22 10.16
C GLU A 126 -12.36 -4.68 8.95
N GLY A 127 -12.37 -3.88 7.90
CA GLY A 127 -13.14 -4.18 6.69
C GLY A 127 -12.65 -5.41 5.95
N LEU A 128 -11.32 -5.61 5.89
CA LEU A 128 -10.71 -6.81 5.32
C LEU A 128 -11.15 -8.06 6.07
N GLU A 129 -11.06 -8.04 7.39
CA GLU A 129 -11.48 -9.18 8.23
C GLU A 129 -12.97 -9.49 8.05
N ALA A 130 -13.82 -8.47 7.98
CA ALA A 130 -15.25 -8.63 7.73
C ALA A 130 -15.53 -9.27 6.36
N ASN A 131 -14.81 -8.85 5.32
CA ASN A 131 -14.95 -9.41 3.97
C ASN A 131 -14.45 -10.85 3.84
N LEU A 132 -13.38 -11.20 4.55
CA LEU A 132 -12.89 -12.58 4.65
C LEU A 132 -13.88 -13.49 5.39
N ARG A 133 -14.43 -13.03 6.52
CA ARG A 133 -15.44 -13.78 7.30
C ARG A 133 -16.72 -14.00 6.51
N SER A 134 -17.20 -12.99 5.79
CA SER A 134 -18.43 -13.07 4.97
C SER A 134 -18.26 -13.86 3.67
N GLY A 135 -17.03 -14.17 3.27
CA GLY A 135 -16.72 -14.83 2.00
C GLY A 135 -16.81 -13.93 0.76
N ARG A 136 -16.95 -12.63 0.92
CA ARG A 136 -16.81 -11.66 -0.20
C ARG A 136 -15.40 -11.70 -0.76
N LEU A 137 -14.43 -11.81 0.12
CA LEU A 137 -13.03 -12.01 -0.20
C LEU A 137 -12.61 -13.41 0.23
N THR A 138 -11.93 -14.11 -0.63
CA THR A 138 -11.42 -15.46 -0.36
C THR A 138 -10.00 -15.39 0.19
N SER A 139 -9.17 -14.54 -0.40
CA SER A 139 -7.77 -14.38 0.00
C SER A 139 -7.26 -12.98 -0.30
N PHE A 140 -6.37 -12.53 0.55
CA PHE A 140 -5.66 -11.27 0.41
C PHE A 140 -4.17 -11.49 0.67
N ALA A 141 -3.31 -10.83 -0.11
CA ALA A 141 -1.87 -10.90 0.12
C ALA A 141 -1.19 -9.54 -0.13
N LEU A 142 -0.20 -9.26 0.69
CA LEU A 142 0.76 -8.16 0.49
C LEU A 142 2.17 -8.72 0.39
N THR A 143 2.99 -8.10 -0.44
CA THR A 143 4.39 -8.47 -0.61
C THR A 143 5.31 -7.31 -0.27
N ALA A 144 6.37 -7.60 0.46
CA ALA A 144 7.48 -6.68 0.76
C ALA A 144 8.83 -7.39 0.62
N ILE A 145 9.91 -6.63 0.75
CA ILE A 145 11.27 -7.15 0.84
C ILE A 145 11.81 -6.87 2.24
N ASP A 146 12.32 -7.89 2.89
CA ASP A 146 13.07 -7.76 4.13
C ASP A 146 14.49 -7.28 3.82
N TRP A 147 14.79 -6.04 4.15
CA TRP A 147 16.08 -5.39 3.86
C TRP A 147 17.26 -6.05 4.60
N SER A 148 17.01 -6.73 5.71
CA SER A 148 18.06 -7.37 6.50
C SER A 148 18.52 -8.71 5.90
N THR A 149 17.59 -9.44 5.30
CA THR A 149 17.83 -10.78 4.74
C THR A 149 17.83 -10.82 3.22
N GLY A 150 17.23 -9.81 2.57
CA GLY A 150 16.98 -9.81 1.12
C GLY A 150 15.84 -10.74 0.71
N GLU A 151 15.09 -11.28 1.66
CA GLU A 151 13.97 -12.18 1.39
C GLU A 151 12.72 -11.42 0.97
N THR A 152 11.95 -11.99 0.08
CA THR A 152 10.58 -11.57 -0.18
C THR A 152 9.67 -12.12 0.93
N VAL A 153 8.87 -11.26 1.53
CA VAL A 153 7.88 -11.61 2.55
C VAL A 153 6.49 -11.42 1.97
N ASP A 154 5.68 -12.49 1.97
CA ASP A 154 4.27 -12.43 1.62
C ASP A 154 3.43 -12.57 2.90
N TRP A 155 2.71 -11.54 3.27
CA TRP A 155 1.66 -11.63 4.30
C TRP A 155 0.35 -12.01 3.66
N VAL A 156 -0.26 -13.09 4.12
CA VAL A 156 -1.44 -13.67 3.49
C VAL A 156 -2.55 -13.89 4.51
N ALA A 157 -3.75 -13.41 4.19
CA ALA A 157 -4.98 -13.66 4.94
C ALA A 157 -6.01 -14.37 4.07
N GLY A 158 -6.86 -15.22 4.70
CA GLY A 158 -7.95 -15.93 4.03
C GLY A 158 -7.75 -17.43 3.92
N ARG A 159 -8.71 -18.11 3.23
CA ARG A 159 -8.87 -19.57 3.30
C ARG A 159 -7.89 -20.38 2.44
N HIS A 160 -7.45 -19.87 1.31
CA HIS A 160 -6.66 -20.61 0.31
C HIS A 160 -5.22 -20.09 0.19
N ALA A 161 -4.70 -19.53 1.26
CA ALA A 161 -3.33 -19.07 1.32
C ALA A 161 -2.39 -20.27 1.37
N THR A 162 -1.88 -20.71 0.23
CA THR A 162 -0.82 -21.72 0.17
C THR A 162 0.53 -21.03 0.29
N ALA A 163 1.36 -21.46 1.23
CA ALA A 163 2.73 -20.96 1.30
C ALA A 163 3.50 -21.35 0.04
N LEU A 164 3.97 -20.37 -0.70
CA LEU A 164 4.88 -20.61 -1.81
C LEU A 164 6.26 -20.98 -1.25
N LYS A 165 6.70 -22.22 -1.50
CA LYS A 165 8.05 -22.63 -1.19
C LYS A 165 8.98 -22.21 -2.34
N ALA A 166 9.69 -21.12 -2.16
CA ALA A 166 10.67 -20.62 -3.11
C ALA A 166 11.92 -20.14 -2.34
N PRO A 167 13.12 -20.23 -2.91
CA PRO A 167 14.32 -19.65 -2.32
C PRO A 167 14.11 -18.14 -2.08
N PHE A 168 14.63 -17.65 -0.97
CA PHE A 168 14.55 -16.23 -0.59
C PHE A 168 13.12 -15.67 -0.52
N ARG A 169 12.14 -16.53 -0.19
CA ARG A 169 10.74 -16.15 -0.04
C ARG A 169 10.13 -16.85 1.16
N ARG A 170 9.51 -16.07 2.05
CA ARG A 170 8.73 -16.62 3.16
C ARG A 170 7.29 -16.11 3.10
N THR A 171 6.38 -16.95 3.57
CA THR A 171 4.95 -16.61 3.66
C THR A 171 4.55 -16.62 5.11
N GLU A 172 4.00 -15.51 5.58
CA GLU A 172 3.44 -15.34 6.91
C GLU A 172 1.92 -15.26 6.81
N ARG A 173 1.23 -16.01 7.69
CA ARG A 173 -0.22 -16.05 7.71
C ARG A 173 -0.72 -15.34 8.94
N GLY A 174 -1.76 -14.53 8.77
CA GLY A 174 -2.36 -13.84 9.90
C GLY A 174 -3.23 -12.67 9.47
N ALA A 175 -3.63 -11.90 10.47
CA ALA A 175 -4.34 -10.65 10.25
C ALA A 175 -3.42 -9.63 9.57
N ILE A 176 -3.96 -8.93 8.61
CA ILE A 176 -3.25 -7.84 7.92
C ILE A 176 -3.49 -6.53 8.67
N THR A 177 -2.43 -5.78 8.85
CA THR A 177 -2.44 -4.51 9.59
C THR A 177 -2.00 -3.35 8.70
N VAL A 178 -2.17 -2.13 9.17
CA VAL A 178 -1.62 -0.94 8.51
C VAL A 178 -0.08 -1.04 8.40
N GLU A 179 0.58 -1.65 9.40
CA GLU A 179 2.03 -1.85 9.37
C GLU A 179 2.50 -2.69 8.18
N HIS A 180 1.75 -3.74 7.82
CA HIS A 180 2.05 -4.54 6.65
C HIS A 180 1.92 -3.74 5.35
N VAL A 181 0.90 -2.87 5.24
CA VAL A 181 0.75 -1.95 4.10
C VAL A 181 1.91 -0.97 4.05
N MET A 182 2.27 -0.37 5.19
CA MET A 182 3.42 0.55 5.31
C MET A 182 4.72 -0.14 4.91
N ALA A 183 4.99 -1.34 5.43
CA ALA A 183 6.19 -2.10 5.10
C ALA A 183 6.29 -2.48 3.62
N SER A 184 5.16 -2.71 2.95
CA SER A 184 5.13 -2.96 1.51
C SER A 184 5.40 -1.70 0.68
N THR A 185 5.16 -0.49 1.23
CA THR A 185 5.32 0.79 0.53
C THR A 185 6.68 1.47 0.76
N SER A 186 7.47 0.95 1.67
CA SER A 186 8.78 1.50 2.10
C SER A 186 9.86 1.34 1.05
#